data_948d13315272b60c867dee27ab2bb0bc
#
_entry.id   948d13315272b60c867dee27ab2bb0bc
#
_cell.length_a   1.000
_cell.length_b   1.000
_cell.length_c   1.000
_cell.angle_alpha   90.00
_cell.angle_beta   90.00
_cell.angle_gamma   90.00
#
_symmetry.space_group_name_H-M   'P 1'
#
loop_
_entity.id
_entity.type
_entity.pdbx_description
1 polymer ?
#
loop_
_entity_poly.entity_id
_entity_poly.type
_entity_poly.pdbx_seq_one_letter_code
_entity_poly.pdbx_strand_id
1 'polypeptide(L)'
;SIRTEAFSPSYEREEYDAETPPSLIDRSVGVETNEDAQSYLTSLFDGKTIFSSPKPTSLIKYLLNFVPNKEAIILDFFAGSSTTADAVLQLNAEDGGYRKYIMVQLPEATKINSNAYEAGYTSIDQFSRTRIEKVAAKIKSNDSFFVQEQDLGFKHYYIVEPSKKTLDKLDFDNEMQLDIFDDMISAVSSEKLGVDGQAEGFDTILQTYMVSDGYKFDTSVEMLEFAGVKLPYVNKQRIYLITNDWTAQNTKALVNAIGKNEISVQTIVVYGYTIDMESLRELEIALNQLENKVHLLVRY
;
A
#
# COMPACT_ATOMS: atom_id res chain seq x y z
N SER A 1 -39.50 10.31 26.43
CA SER A 1 -39.48 11.45 27.37
C SER A 1 -40.10 12.70 26.71
N ILE A 2 -40.88 13.47 27.50
CA ILE A 2 -41.45 14.72 26.97
C ILE A 2 -40.59 15.89 27.46
N ARG A 3 -40.02 16.64 26.53
CA ARG A 3 -39.34 17.89 26.83
C ARG A 3 -40.25 19.06 26.45
N THR A 4 -40.28 20.07 27.28
CA THR A 4 -40.97 21.34 26.98
C THR A 4 -39.92 22.44 26.85
N GLU A 5 -39.72 22.95 25.66
CA GLU A 5 -38.99 24.17 25.41
C GLU A 5 -39.96 25.20 24.83
N ALA A 6 -39.94 26.42 25.36
CA ALA A 6 -40.70 27.54 24.85
C ALA A 6 -42.21 27.22 24.65
N PHE A 7 -42.84 26.57 25.61
CA PHE A 7 -44.26 26.24 25.59
C PHE A 7 -44.74 25.22 24.52
N SER A 8 -43.82 24.64 23.75
CA SER A 8 -44.13 23.59 22.78
C SER A 8 -43.68 22.24 23.32
N PRO A 9 -44.53 21.21 23.41
CA PRO A 9 -44.11 19.87 23.76
C PRO A 9 -43.31 19.26 22.61
N SER A 10 -42.14 18.77 22.91
CA SER A 10 -41.32 17.99 21.98
C SER A 10 -41.20 16.54 22.45
N TYR A 11 -41.16 15.62 21.50
CA TYR A 11 -40.99 14.19 21.74
C TYR A 11 -39.63 13.75 21.26
N GLU A 12 -38.92 13.04 22.08
CA GLU A 12 -37.74 12.30 21.69
C GLU A 12 -38.19 11.03 20.98
N ARG A 13 -37.87 10.88 19.68
CA ARG A 13 -38.17 9.63 18.96
C ARG A 13 -37.07 8.63 19.25
N GLU A 14 -37.43 7.37 19.47
CA GLU A 14 -36.48 6.26 19.65
C GLU A 14 -35.83 5.87 18.31
N GLU A 15 -36.52 6.10 17.19
CA GLU A 15 -36.05 5.85 15.86
C GLU A 15 -36.34 7.09 14.97
N TYR A 16 -35.33 7.53 14.21
CA TYR A 16 -35.50 8.52 13.17
C TYR A 16 -35.65 7.81 11.83
N ASP A 17 -36.65 8.16 11.07
CA ASP A 17 -36.72 7.78 9.67
C ASP A 17 -35.49 8.33 8.94
N ALA A 18 -34.85 7.50 8.12
CA ALA A 18 -33.73 7.93 7.31
C ALA A 18 -34.18 9.07 6.38
N GLU A 19 -33.68 10.27 6.61
CA GLU A 19 -33.97 11.41 5.74
C GLU A 19 -33.16 11.29 4.46
N THR A 20 -33.81 11.61 3.33
CA THR A 20 -33.11 11.68 2.05
C THR A 20 -32.14 12.85 2.10
N PRO A 21 -30.86 12.69 1.71
CA PRO A 21 -29.93 13.79 1.70
C PRO A 21 -30.40 14.90 0.76
N PRO A 22 -30.15 16.17 1.10
CA PRO A 22 -30.54 17.29 0.26
C PRO A 22 -29.81 17.23 -1.09
N SER A 23 -30.47 17.75 -2.13
CA SER A 23 -29.87 17.88 -3.47
C SER A 23 -28.73 18.89 -3.53
N LEU A 24 -28.68 19.83 -2.58
CA LEU A 24 -27.60 20.80 -2.41
C LEU A 24 -26.81 20.46 -1.15
N ILE A 25 -25.54 20.19 -1.33
CA ILE A 25 -24.60 19.88 -0.24
C ILE A 25 -23.80 21.17 0.04
N ASP A 26 -24.05 21.80 1.18
CA ASP A 26 -23.42 23.03 1.62
C ASP A 26 -23.22 23.08 3.14
N ARG A 27 -22.99 24.26 3.71
CA ARG A 27 -22.79 24.46 5.14
C ARG A 27 -23.99 24.02 6.01
N SER A 28 -25.19 23.94 5.45
CA SER A 28 -26.39 23.50 6.20
C SER A 28 -26.30 22.02 6.64
N VAL A 29 -25.50 21.24 5.92
CA VAL A 29 -25.20 19.81 6.26
C VAL A 29 -23.79 19.61 6.80
N GLY A 30 -23.13 20.68 7.26
CA GLY A 30 -21.80 20.63 7.86
C GLY A 30 -20.65 20.53 6.85
N VAL A 31 -20.88 20.80 5.56
CA VAL A 31 -19.86 20.79 4.53
C VAL A 31 -19.28 22.18 4.32
N GLU A 32 -17.96 22.27 4.47
CA GLU A 32 -17.18 23.50 4.31
C GLU A 32 -17.01 23.90 2.84
N THR A 33 -16.61 25.14 2.62
CA THR A 33 -16.33 25.67 1.27
C THR A 33 -14.93 25.27 0.78
N ASN A 34 -14.66 25.51 -0.51
CA ASN A 34 -13.30 25.35 -1.06
C ASN A 34 -12.30 26.36 -0.43
N GLU A 35 -12.76 27.51 0.04
CA GLU A 35 -11.94 28.52 0.73
C GLU A 35 -11.53 28.02 2.13
N ASP A 36 -12.46 27.39 2.85
CA ASP A 36 -12.17 26.74 4.13
C ASP A 36 -11.18 25.59 3.93
N ALA A 37 -11.37 24.77 2.89
CA ALA A 37 -10.46 23.70 2.52
C ALA A 37 -9.05 24.20 2.17
N GLN A 38 -8.95 25.34 1.46
CA GLN A 38 -7.68 25.98 1.16
C GLN A 38 -6.99 26.45 2.43
N SER A 39 -7.74 27.08 3.33
CA SER A 39 -7.23 27.56 4.61
C SER A 39 -6.73 26.41 5.49
N TYR A 40 -7.50 25.32 5.56
CA TYR A 40 -7.10 24.10 6.25
C TYR A 40 -5.80 23.51 5.69
N LEU A 41 -5.72 23.34 4.36
CA LEU A 41 -4.53 22.80 3.71
C LEU A 41 -3.31 23.70 3.92
N THR A 42 -3.48 25.01 3.79
CA THR A 42 -2.42 25.99 4.05
C THR A 42 -1.91 25.88 5.48
N SER A 43 -2.80 25.73 6.46
CA SER A 43 -2.41 25.53 7.87
C SER A 43 -1.64 24.23 8.10
N LEU A 44 -2.03 23.16 7.39
CA LEU A 44 -1.35 21.85 7.47
C LEU A 44 0.08 21.91 6.90
N PHE A 45 0.33 22.83 5.96
CA PHE A 45 1.64 23.06 5.32
C PHE A 45 2.35 24.32 5.83
N ASP A 46 2.22 24.59 7.14
CA ASP A 46 2.96 25.65 7.84
C ASP A 46 2.76 27.04 7.23
N GLY A 47 1.55 27.35 6.78
CA GLY A 47 1.16 28.61 6.17
C GLY A 47 1.48 28.73 4.67
N LYS A 48 1.99 27.68 4.03
CA LYS A 48 2.32 27.69 2.60
C LYS A 48 1.13 27.20 1.76
N THR A 49 0.72 27.98 0.77
CA THR A 49 -0.29 27.59 -0.22
C THR A 49 0.38 26.77 -1.32
N ILE A 50 0.41 25.47 -1.17
CA ILE A 50 1.13 24.57 -2.10
C ILE A 50 0.22 24.08 -3.23
N PHE A 51 -1.03 23.80 -2.94
CA PHE A 51 -2.00 23.26 -3.89
C PHE A 51 -3.21 24.21 -4.00
N SER A 52 -3.67 24.43 -5.21
CA SER A 52 -4.83 25.30 -5.47
C SER A 52 -6.12 24.49 -5.53
N SER A 53 -7.17 25.05 -4.90
CA SER A 53 -8.52 24.48 -4.95
C SER A 53 -8.67 23.04 -4.45
N PRO A 54 -8.17 22.72 -3.24
CA PRO A 54 -8.43 21.42 -2.63
C PRO A 54 -9.93 21.27 -2.38
N LYS A 55 -10.43 20.04 -2.42
CA LYS A 55 -11.80 19.75 -2.01
C LYS A 55 -11.90 19.79 -0.48
N PRO A 56 -13.04 20.19 0.10
CA PRO A 56 -13.24 20.12 1.54
C PRO A 56 -13.20 18.68 2.05
N THR A 57 -12.43 18.44 3.09
CA THR A 57 -12.38 17.13 3.76
C THR A 57 -13.75 16.76 4.33
N SER A 58 -14.51 17.77 4.82
CA SER A 58 -15.89 17.62 5.30
C SER A 58 -16.85 17.10 4.24
N LEU A 59 -16.69 17.47 2.96
CA LEU A 59 -17.48 16.91 1.86
C LEU A 59 -17.28 15.40 1.72
N ILE A 60 -16.03 14.96 1.74
CA ILE A 60 -15.73 13.53 1.60
C ILE A 60 -16.23 12.77 2.84
N LYS A 61 -16.03 13.30 4.04
CA LYS A 61 -16.57 12.71 5.28
C LYS A 61 -18.09 12.60 5.23
N TYR A 62 -18.78 13.65 4.76
CA TYR A 62 -20.23 13.64 4.58
C TYR A 62 -20.67 12.50 3.65
N LEU A 63 -20.01 12.34 2.49
CA LEU A 63 -20.32 11.27 1.54
C LEU A 63 -20.01 9.87 2.11
N LEU A 64 -18.92 9.71 2.85
CA LEU A 64 -18.56 8.45 3.48
C LEU A 64 -19.55 8.02 4.58
N ASN A 65 -20.22 8.97 5.24
CA ASN A 65 -21.22 8.67 6.26
C ASN A 65 -22.48 7.99 5.70
N PHE A 66 -22.71 8.01 4.38
CA PHE A 66 -23.77 7.22 3.76
C PHE A 66 -23.40 5.72 3.66
N VAL A 67 -22.14 5.35 3.91
CA VAL A 67 -21.70 3.98 3.91
C VAL A 67 -21.56 3.51 5.37
N PRO A 68 -22.52 2.72 5.89
CA PRO A 68 -22.52 2.33 7.30
C PRO A 68 -21.36 1.40 7.69
N ASN A 69 -20.71 0.76 6.70
CA ASN A 69 -19.60 -0.15 6.93
C ASN A 69 -18.34 0.63 7.33
N LYS A 70 -17.97 0.56 8.61
CA LYS A 70 -16.76 1.20 9.14
C LYS A 70 -15.45 0.51 8.78
N GLU A 71 -15.50 -0.63 8.09
CA GLU A 71 -14.35 -1.37 7.56
C GLU A 71 -14.28 -1.29 6.02
N ALA A 72 -15.05 -0.38 5.40
CA ALA A 72 -15.09 -0.23 3.96
C ALA A 72 -13.72 0.14 3.37
N ILE A 73 -13.49 -0.30 2.13
CA ILE A 73 -12.34 0.11 1.33
C ILE A 73 -12.80 1.24 0.42
N ILE A 74 -12.17 2.40 0.54
CA ILE A 74 -12.44 3.59 -0.24
C ILE A 74 -11.40 3.70 -1.34
N LEU A 75 -11.85 3.77 -2.59
CA LEU A 75 -10.99 3.88 -3.76
C LEU A 75 -11.18 5.23 -4.43
N ASP A 76 -10.08 5.95 -4.64
CA ASP A 76 -10.04 7.22 -5.34
C ASP A 76 -9.01 7.17 -6.47
N PHE A 77 -9.49 7.23 -7.72
CA PHE A 77 -8.65 7.16 -8.92
C PHE A 77 -7.95 8.47 -9.28
N PHE A 78 -8.32 9.57 -8.63
CA PHE A 78 -7.79 10.89 -8.89
C PHE A 78 -7.44 11.58 -7.58
N ALA A 79 -6.48 11.00 -6.87
CA ALA A 79 -6.12 11.39 -5.50
C ALA A 79 -5.87 12.90 -5.33
N GLY A 80 -5.33 13.55 -6.36
CA GLY A 80 -5.04 14.98 -6.34
C GLY A 80 -4.23 15.38 -5.11
N SER A 81 -4.84 16.14 -4.22
CA SER A 81 -4.25 16.52 -2.93
C SER A 81 -4.50 15.51 -1.81
N SER A 82 -4.94 14.28 -2.08
CA SER A 82 -5.26 13.23 -1.11
C SER A 82 -6.32 13.63 -0.06
N THR A 83 -7.31 14.40 -0.48
CA THR A 83 -8.42 14.79 0.42
C THR A 83 -9.20 13.59 0.92
N THR A 84 -9.37 12.55 0.09
CA THR A 84 -10.08 11.33 0.46
C THR A 84 -9.34 10.55 1.55
N ALA A 85 -8.03 10.39 1.45
CA ALA A 85 -7.23 9.75 2.49
C ALA A 85 -7.29 10.51 3.82
N ASP A 86 -7.17 11.85 3.76
CA ASP A 86 -7.32 12.74 4.91
C ASP A 86 -8.70 12.55 5.59
N ALA A 87 -9.78 12.52 4.81
CA ALA A 87 -11.14 12.31 5.31
C ALA A 87 -11.30 10.95 5.99
N VAL A 88 -10.75 9.88 5.41
CA VAL A 88 -10.79 8.53 5.97
C VAL A 88 -10.05 8.45 7.30
N LEU A 89 -8.84 9.00 7.37
CA LEU A 89 -8.04 9.02 8.60
C LEU A 89 -8.75 9.79 9.71
N GLN A 90 -9.30 10.97 9.41
CA GLN A 90 -10.05 11.74 10.38
C GLN A 90 -11.31 11.01 10.85
N LEU A 91 -12.09 10.45 9.92
CA LEU A 91 -13.33 9.77 10.25
C LEU A 91 -13.08 8.53 11.13
N ASN A 92 -12.03 7.75 10.83
CA ASN A 92 -11.62 6.64 11.68
C ASN A 92 -11.24 7.11 13.09
N ALA A 93 -10.50 8.23 13.20
CA ALA A 93 -10.13 8.81 14.48
C ALA A 93 -11.33 9.32 15.28
N GLU A 94 -12.40 9.76 14.60
CA GLU A 94 -13.62 10.29 15.23
C GLU A 94 -14.57 9.20 15.70
N ASP A 95 -14.74 8.12 14.92
CA ASP A 95 -15.77 7.10 15.16
C ASP A 95 -15.25 5.69 15.47
N GLY A 96 -13.92 5.54 15.61
CA GLY A 96 -13.26 4.26 15.86
C GLY A 96 -13.38 3.26 14.71
N GLY A 97 -13.58 3.72 13.49
CA GLY A 97 -13.65 2.87 12.30
C GLY A 97 -12.28 2.38 11.83
N TYR A 98 -12.29 1.36 10.98
CA TYR A 98 -11.11 0.75 10.36
C TYR A 98 -11.19 0.80 8.83
N ARG A 99 -11.76 1.90 8.29
CA ARG A 99 -11.83 2.12 6.85
C ARG A 99 -10.43 2.19 6.27
N LYS A 100 -10.25 1.59 5.10
CA LYS A 100 -9.01 1.63 4.33
C LYS A 100 -9.19 2.51 3.10
N TYR A 101 -8.10 3.07 2.61
CA TYR A 101 -8.12 3.84 1.37
C TYR A 101 -7.10 3.31 0.37
N ILE A 102 -7.46 3.41 -0.91
CA ILE A 102 -6.59 3.17 -2.05
C ILE A 102 -6.64 4.43 -2.90
N MET A 103 -5.50 5.10 -3.00
CA MET A 103 -5.37 6.36 -3.73
C MET A 103 -4.55 6.11 -4.99
N VAL A 104 -5.05 6.54 -6.13
CA VAL A 104 -4.33 6.44 -7.41
C VAL A 104 -4.08 7.85 -7.93
N GLN A 105 -2.82 8.15 -8.26
CA GLN A 105 -2.40 9.43 -8.81
C GLN A 105 -1.35 9.22 -9.88
N LEU A 106 -1.51 9.88 -11.01
CA LEU A 106 -0.45 10.00 -12.00
C LEU A 106 0.68 10.88 -11.42
N PRO A 107 1.95 10.51 -11.61
CA PRO A 107 3.08 11.29 -11.13
C PRO A 107 3.33 12.52 -12.02
N GLU A 108 2.29 13.36 -12.16
CA GLU A 108 2.36 14.58 -12.97
C GLU A 108 3.36 15.55 -12.34
N ALA A 109 4.30 16.03 -13.17
CA ALA A 109 5.27 17.02 -12.74
C ALA A 109 4.58 18.33 -12.33
N THR A 110 5.02 18.92 -11.23
CA THR A 110 4.59 20.26 -10.81
C THR A 110 5.13 21.30 -11.78
N LYS A 111 4.35 22.34 -12.03
CA LYS A 111 4.81 23.42 -12.92
C LYS A 111 6.01 24.13 -12.30
N ILE A 112 7.04 24.36 -13.11
CA ILE A 112 8.19 25.19 -12.73
C ILE A 112 7.67 26.57 -12.28
N ASN A 113 8.19 27.08 -11.18
CA ASN A 113 7.78 28.33 -10.52
C ASN A 113 6.34 28.29 -9.92
N SER A 114 5.77 27.10 -9.73
CA SER A 114 4.58 26.97 -8.88
C SER A 114 4.97 26.90 -7.40
N ASN A 115 4.04 27.30 -6.52
CA ASN A 115 4.27 27.21 -5.07
C ASN A 115 4.65 25.78 -4.61
N ALA A 116 4.12 24.75 -5.26
CA ALA A 116 4.50 23.37 -5.00
C ALA A 116 5.95 23.10 -5.37
N TYR A 117 6.38 23.56 -6.56
CA TYR A 117 7.75 23.39 -7.00
C TYR A 117 8.75 24.14 -6.11
N GLU A 118 8.44 25.40 -5.75
CA GLU A 118 9.25 26.20 -4.81
C GLU A 118 9.33 25.60 -3.39
N ALA A 119 8.31 24.84 -2.99
CA ALA A 119 8.30 24.10 -1.74
C ALA A 119 9.03 22.75 -1.82
N GLY A 120 9.60 22.40 -2.97
CA GLY A 120 10.39 21.17 -3.17
C GLY A 120 9.61 19.96 -3.69
N TYR A 121 8.33 20.12 -4.03
CA TYR A 121 7.54 19.05 -4.62
C TYR A 121 7.67 19.07 -6.13
N THR A 122 8.30 18.03 -6.70
CA THR A 122 8.51 17.93 -8.16
C THR A 122 7.36 17.24 -8.88
N SER A 123 6.48 16.54 -8.12
CA SER A 123 5.28 15.88 -8.65
C SER A 123 4.09 15.97 -7.68
N ILE A 124 2.88 15.76 -8.21
CA ILE A 124 1.64 15.86 -7.41
C ILE A 124 1.57 14.75 -6.35
N ASP A 125 2.02 13.54 -6.67
CA ASP A 125 2.01 12.42 -5.75
C ASP A 125 2.91 12.63 -4.52
N GLN A 126 4.04 13.31 -4.65
CA GLN A 126 4.91 13.68 -3.52
C GLN A 126 4.17 14.59 -2.53
N PHE A 127 3.48 15.59 -3.04
CA PHE A 127 2.66 16.47 -2.23
C PHE A 127 1.51 15.69 -1.55
N SER A 128 0.84 14.82 -2.32
CA SER A 128 -0.25 13.97 -1.83
C SER A 128 0.18 13.09 -0.65
N ARG A 129 1.34 12.45 -0.75
CA ARG A 129 1.92 11.63 0.33
C ARG A 129 2.22 12.47 1.56
N THR A 130 2.86 13.61 1.38
CA THR A 130 3.19 14.52 2.49
C THR A 130 1.92 14.98 3.23
N ARG A 131 0.80 15.20 2.53
CA ARG A 131 -0.47 15.51 3.21
C ARG A 131 -0.90 14.36 4.11
N ILE A 132 -0.87 13.13 3.64
CA ILE A 132 -1.25 11.95 4.43
C ILE A 132 -0.36 11.85 5.69
N GLU A 133 0.95 12.01 5.53
CA GLU A 133 1.91 11.99 6.64
C GLU A 133 1.63 13.08 7.68
N LYS A 134 1.37 14.31 7.24
CA LYS A 134 1.07 15.44 8.13
C LYS A 134 -0.27 15.24 8.86
N VAL A 135 -1.28 14.71 8.19
CA VAL A 135 -2.57 14.38 8.81
C VAL A 135 -2.41 13.27 9.83
N ALA A 136 -1.69 12.20 9.49
CA ALA A 136 -1.39 11.10 10.41
C ALA A 136 -0.64 11.60 11.65
N ALA A 137 0.36 12.46 11.48
CA ALA A 137 1.10 13.07 12.59
C ALA A 137 0.20 13.96 13.47
N LYS A 138 -0.68 14.77 12.85
CA LYS A 138 -1.65 15.61 13.56
C LYS A 138 -2.65 14.76 14.37
N ILE A 139 -3.16 13.68 13.80
CA ILE A 139 -4.07 12.76 14.51
C ILE A 139 -3.34 12.10 15.67
N LYS A 140 -2.11 11.60 15.44
CA LYS A 140 -1.28 10.96 16.47
C LYS A 140 -0.96 11.88 17.66
N SER A 141 -0.90 13.20 17.44
CA SER A 141 -0.66 14.17 18.52
C SER A 141 -1.90 14.43 19.40
N ASN A 142 -3.08 13.95 18.99
CA ASN A 142 -4.30 14.04 19.78
C ASN A 142 -4.41 12.81 20.70
N ASP A 143 -4.43 13.01 22.01
CA ASP A 143 -4.58 11.96 23.02
C ASP A 143 -6.01 11.37 23.10
N SER A 144 -6.63 11.07 21.95
CA SER A 144 -7.93 10.40 21.88
C SER A 144 -7.76 8.89 22.03
N PHE A 145 -8.63 8.26 22.80
CA PHE A 145 -8.64 6.81 23.02
C PHE A 145 -8.65 6.00 21.70
N PHE A 146 -9.40 6.46 20.71
CA PHE A 146 -9.49 5.80 19.41
C PHE A 146 -8.22 5.90 18.56
N VAL A 147 -7.35 6.85 18.82
CA VAL A 147 -6.13 7.09 18.04
C VAL A 147 -5.05 6.07 18.35
N GLN A 148 -5.01 5.52 19.57
CA GLN A 148 -3.94 4.62 20.00
C GLN A 148 -3.94 3.26 19.30
N GLU A 149 -5.09 2.84 18.78
CA GLU A 149 -5.26 1.54 18.11
C GLU A 149 -5.31 1.65 16.58
N GLN A 150 -5.18 2.86 16.00
CA GLN A 150 -5.32 3.06 14.57
C GLN A 150 -4.02 2.87 13.79
N ASP A 151 -4.12 2.16 12.67
CA ASP A 151 -3.08 2.17 11.65
C ASP A 151 -3.15 3.49 10.86
N LEU A 152 -2.22 4.38 11.15
CA LEU A 152 -2.07 5.68 10.48
C LEU A 152 -1.04 5.64 9.33
N GLY A 153 -0.48 4.46 9.07
CA GLY A 153 0.49 4.25 7.99
C GLY A 153 -0.15 4.09 6.63
N PHE A 154 0.69 4.10 5.60
CA PHE A 154 0.32 3.70 4.25
C PHE A 154 1.51 3.08 3.54
N LYS A 155 1.24 2.26 2.52
CA LYS A 155 2.23 1.74 1.59
C LYS A 155 2.13 2.54 0.29
N HIS A 156 3.27 2.87 -0.28
CA HIS A 156 3.37 3.58 -1.54
C HIS A 156 3.98 2.68 -2.60
N TYR A 157 3.36 2.64 -3.78
CA TYR A 157 3.78 1.83 -4.91
C TYR A 157 3.86 2.67 -6.17
N TYR A 158 4.89 2.46 -6.96
CA TYR A 158 4.94 2.89 -8.34
C TYR A 158 4.60 1.71 -9.25
N ILE A 159 3.71 1.95 -10.22
CA ILE A 159 3.49 1.00 -11.32
C ILE A 159 4.35 1.50 -12.46
N VAL A 160 5.35 0.70 -12.82
CA VAL A 160 6.33 1.05 -13.84
C VAL A 160 6.23 0.07 -14.98
N GLU A 161 6.13 0.59 -16.20
CA GLU A 161 6.37 -0.18 -17.40
C GLU A 161 7.89 -0.15 -17.68
N PRO A 162 8.57 -1.30 -17.67
CA PRO A 162 10.01 -1.32 -17.95
C PRO A 162 10.28 -0.78 -19.34
N SER A 163 11.29 0.07 -19.49
CA SER A 163 11.65 0.59 -20.80
C SER A 163 12.11 -0.54 -21.72
N LYS A 164 11.90 -0.38 -23.03
CA LYS A 164 12.39 -1.35 -24.01
C LYS A 164 13.89 -1.61 -23.85
N LYS A 165 14.68 -0.57 -23.54
CA LYS A 165 16.11 -0.71 -23.24
C LYS A 165 16.41 -1.54 -21.99
N THR A 166 15.52 -1.51 -21.00
CA THR A 166 15.65 -2.32 -19.78
C THR A 166 15.28 -3.78 -20.09
N LEU A 167 14.23 -4.01 -20.88
CA LEU A 167 13.86 -5.34 -21.36
C LEU A 167 14.94 -5.91 -22.27
N ASP A 168 15.47 -5.11 -23.21
CA ASP A 168 16.58 -5.53 -24.10
C ASP A 168 17.86 -5.91 -23.33
N LYS A 169 18.07 -5.38 -22.11
CA LYS A 169 19.17 -5.79 -21.22
C LYS A 169 18.87 -7.06 -20.43
N LEU A 170 17.60 -7.37 -20.24
CA LEU A 170 17.16 -8.62 -19.61
C LEU A 170 16.97 -9.75 -20.63
N ASP A 171 16.79 -9.40 -21.93
CA ASP A 171 16.79 -10.38 -23.01
C ASP A 171 18.22 -10.95 -23.17
N PHE A 172 18.27 -12.24 -23.27
CA PHE A 172 19.50 -13.03 -23.35
C PHE A 172 20.28 -12.68 -24.61
N ASP A 173 21.28 -11.77 -24.48
CA ASP A 173 22.27 -11.52 -25.51
C ASP A 173 23.44 -12.50 -25.32
N ASN A 174 23.69 -13.35 -26.30
CA ASN A 174 24.79 -14.34 -26.28
C ASN A 174 26.19 -13.73 -26.13
N GLU A 175 26.33 -12.40 -26.21
CA GLU A 175 27.57 -11.66 -26.00
C GLU A 175 27.64 -11.00 -24.61
N MET A 176 26.64 -11.20 -23.75
CA MET A 176 26.64 -10.67 -22.39
C MET A 176 27.74 -11.32 -21.56
N GLN A 177 28.71 -10.50 -21.16
CA GLN A 177 29.74 -10.88 -20.22
C GLN A 177 29.10 -11.26 -18.87
N LEU A 178 29.60 -12.32 -18.25
CA LEU A 178 29.16 -12.91 -16.98
C LEU A 178 28.99 -11.90 -15.81
N ASP A 179 29.58 -10.72 -15.91
CA ASP A 179 29.51 -9.65 -14.89
C ASP A 179 28.12 -9.02 -14.70
N ILE A 180 27.16 -9.29 -15.60
CA ILE A 180 25.79 -8.75 -15.51
C ILE A 180 24.89 -9.67 -14.66
N PHE A 181 25.28 -10.94 -14.47
CA PHE A 181 24.53 -11.91 -13.69
C PHE A 181 24.80 -11.88 -12.18
N ASP A 182 25.78 -11.09 -11.72
CA ASP A 182 26.19 -11.09 -10.31
C ASP A 182 25.11 -10.56 -9.36
N ASP A 183 24.09 -9.82 -9.84
CA ASP A 183 22.96 -9.42 -9.02
C ASP A 183 21.67 -9.12 -9.81
N MET A 184 21.02 -10.16 -10.31
CA MET A 184 19.73 -10.04 -11.01
C MET A 184 18.60 -9.54 -10.10
N ILE A 185 18.75 -9.62 -8.79
CA ILE A 185 17.78 -9.05 -7.85
C ILE A 185 17.92 -7.53 -7.85
N SER A 186 19.13 -6.99 -7.71
CA SER A 186 19.34 -5.55 -7.68
C SER A 186 19.03 -4.87 -9.02
N ALA A 187 19.09 -5.61 -10.13
CA ALA A 187 18.80 -5.10 -11.46
C ALA A 187 17.40 -4.49 -11.61
N VAL A 188 16.45 -4.94 -10.80
CA VAL A 188 15.06 -4.44 -10.78
C VAL A 188 14.77 -3.48 -9.62
N SER A 189 15.79 -2.94 -8.96
CA SER A 189 15.62 -1.87 -7.98
C SER A 189 15.14 -0.57 -8.63
N SER A 190 14.49 0.31 -7.85
CA SER A 190 14.04 1.63 -8.32
C SER A 190 15.16 2.42 -8.99
N GLU A 191 16.37 2.41 -8.42
CA GLU A 191 17.54 3.08 -8.94
C GLU A 191 17.94 2.55 -10.33
N LYS A 192 18.03 1.21 -10.49
CA LYS A 192 18.42 0.57 -11.74
C LYS A 192 17.37 0.70 -12.84
N LEU A 193 16.09 0.71 -12.45
CA LEU A 193 14.98 0.96 -13.36
C LEU A 193 14.84 2.44 -13.73
N GLY A 194 15.55 3.35 -13.03
CA GLY A 194 15.47 4.79 -13.26
C GLY A 194 14.12 5.39 -12.90
N VAL A 195 13.47 4.86 -11.87
CA VAL A 195 12.18 5.33 -11.39
C VAL A 195 12.31 5.94 -10.01
N ASP A 196 11.40 6.85 -9.68
CA ASP A 196 11.33 7.44 -8.35
C ASP A 196 11.03 6.37 -7.30
N GLY A 197 11.70 6.46 -6.15
CA GLY A 197 11.50 5.56 -5.03
C GLY A 197 12.82 5.01 -4.50
N GLN A 198 12.72 4.18 -3.47
CA GLN A 198 13.86 3.54 -2.80
C GLN A 198 13.62 2.02 -2.66
N ALA A 199 12.78 1.44 -3.53
CA ALA A 199 12.52 0.02 -3.48
C ALA A 199 13.77 -0.75 -3.91
N GLU A 200 14.18 -1.70 -3.07
CA GLU A 200 15.21 -2.67 -3.44
C GLU A 200 14.65 -3.68 -4.46
N GLY A 201 15.51 -4.31 -5.21
CA GLY A 201 15.09 -5.27 -6.22
C GLY A 201 14.32 -6.45 -5.62
N PHE A 202 14.72 -6.90 -4.43
CA PHE A 202 13.99 -7.92 -3.67
C PHE A 202 12.53 -7.54 -3.43
N ASP A 203 12.28 -6.33 -2.95
CA ASP A 203 10.93 -5.85 -2.69
C ASP A 203 10.12 -5.72 -3.97
N THR A 204 10.75 -5.26 -5.06
CA THR A 204 10.12 -5.15 -6.37
C THR A 204 9.65 -6.50 -6.89
N ILE A 205 10.51 -7.53 -6.83
CA ILE A 205 10.17 -8.90 -7.26
C ILE A 205 9.07 -9.47 -6.38
N LEU A 206 9.24 -9.40 -5.06
CA LEU A 206 8.28 -9.94 -4.11
C LEU A 206 6.89 -9.35 -4.29
N GLN A 207 6.78 -8.01 -4.33
CA GLN A 207 5.49 -7.34 -4.50
C GLN A 207 4.85 -7.65 -5.86
N THR A 208 5.64 -7.68 -6.93
CA THR A 208 5.16 -8.04 -8.26
C THR A 208 4.58 -9.46 -8.28
N TYR A 209 5.27 -10.41 -7.67
CA TYR A 209 4.81 -11.79 -7.58
C TYR A 209 3.58 -11.94 -6.69
N MET A 210 3.56 -11.27 -5.54
CA MET A 210 2.41 -11.29 -4.64
C MET A 210 1.14 -10.76 -5.32
N VAL A 211 1.25 -9.63 -6.02
CA VAL A 211 0.11 -9.05 -6.77
C VAL A 211 -0.33 -9.99 -7.90
N SER A 212 0.61 -10.55 -8.65
CA SER A 212 0.32 -11.55 -9.70
C SER A 212 -0.36 -12.81 -9.14
N ASP A 213 -0.07 -13.16 -7.91
CA ASP A 213 -0.70 -14.29 -7.19
C ASP A 213 -2.03 -13.92 -6.53
N GLY A 214 -2.51 -12.69 -6.70
CA GLY A 214 -3.81 -12.21 -6.19
C GLY A 214 -3.80 -11.79 -4.72
N TYR A 215 -2.62 -11.62 -4.12
CA TYR A 215 -2.53 -11.08 -2.76
C TYR A 215 -2.83 -9.58 -2.75
N LYS A 216 -3.46 -9.14 -1.67
CA LYS A 216 -3.73 -7.72 -1.44
C LYS A 216 -2.46 -6.99 -1.04
N PHE A 217 -2.40 -5.69 -1.29
CA PHE A 217 -1.26 -4.84 -0.92
C PHE A 217 -0.97 -4.79 0.58
N ASP A 218 -1.97 -5.03 1.42
CA ASP A 218 -1.85 -5.07 2.88
C ASP A 218 -1.56 -6.47 3.45
N THR A 219 -1.36 -7.47 2.59
CA THR A 219 -1.03 -8.83 3.02
C THR A 219 0.29 -8.83 3.80
N SER A 220 0.27 -9.40 5.00
CA SER A 220 1.46 -9.53 5.83
C SER A 220 2.39 -10.62 5.29
N VAL A 221 3.68 -10.35 5.38
CA VAL A 221 4.76 -11.27 5.00
C VAL A 221 5.56 -11.62 6.25
N GLU A 222 5.69 -12.89 6.53
CA GLU A 222 6.57 -13.43 7.55
C GLU A 222 7.89 -13.84 6.90
N MET A 223 9.02 -13.60 7.56
CA MET A 223 10.32 -14.04 7.07
C MET A 223 10.74 -15.29 7.83
N LEU A 224 10.88 -16.41 7.12
CA LEU A 224 11.39 -17.66 7.67
C LEU A 224 12.84 -17.88 7.25
N GLU A 225 13.65 -18.40 8.16
CA GLU A 225 15.07 -18.64 7.93
C GLU A 225 15.39 -20.13 7.72
N PHE A 226 16.10 -20.42 6.64
CA PHE A 226 16.55 -21.77 6.28
C PHE A 226 18.05 -21.77 6.05
N ALA A 227 18.81 -22.29 7.01
CA ALA A 227 20.28 -22.37 6.96
C ALA A 227 20.95 -21.01 6.59
N GLY A 228 20.48 -19.92 7.21
CA GLY A 228 21.03 -18.57 7.05
C GLY A 228 20.37 -17.74 5.95
N VAL A 229 19.53 -18.33 5.09
CA VAL A 229 18.76 -17.60 4.07
C VAL A 229 17.35 -17.34 4.55
N LYS A 230 16.91 -16.08 4.48
CA LYS A 230 15.55 -15.66 4.85
C LYS A 230 14.65 -15.60 3.62
N LEU A 231 13.50 -16.28 3.69
CA LEU A 231 12.51 -16.32 2.62
C LEU A 231 11.16 -15.75 3.08
N PRO A 232 10.46 -14.97 2.22
CA PRO A 232 9.10 -14.54 2.47
C PRO A 232 8.12 -15.71 2.53
N TYR A 233 7.33 -15.75 3.57
CA TYR A 233 6.27 -16.71 3.80
C TYR A 233 4.93 -16.01 3.96
N VAL A 234 3.97 -16.36 3.12
CA VAL A 234 2.71 -15.63 2.99
C VAL A 234 1.53 -16.56 3.27
N ASN A 235 0.62 -16.10 4.12
CA ASN A 235 -0.63 -16.78 4.50
C ASN A 235 -0.45 -18.24 4.94
N LYS A 236 0.70 -18.59 5.47
CA LYS A 236 1.06 -19.97 5.88
C LYS A 236 0.89 -21.02 4.76
N GLN A 237 1.09 -20.60 3.51
CA GLN A 237 0.87 -21.46 2.34
C GLN A 237 1.93 -21.30 1.25
N ARG A 238 2.54 -20.13 1.12
CA ARG A 238 3.42 -19.81 -0.01
C ARG A 238 4.74 -19.25 0.45
N ILE A 239 5.81 -19.75 -0.15
CA ILE A 239 7.17 -19.24 0.02
C ILE A 239 7.64 -18.65 -1.30
N TYR A 240 8.31 -17.49 -1.23
CA TYR A 240 8.99 -16.89 -2.37
C TYR A 240 10.50 -17.07 -2.20
N LEU A 241 11.11 -17.84 -3.10
CA LEU A 241 12.55 -18.07 -3.12
C LEU A 241 13.19 -17.03 -4.04
N ILE A 242 13.62 -15.92 -3.43
CA ILE A 242 14.24 -14.77 -4.09
C ILE A 242 15.59 -14.54 -3.39
N THR A 243 16.64 -15.16 -3.87
CA THR A 243 17.99 -15.07 -3.30
C THR A 243 19.04 -15.52 -4.30
N ASN A 244 20.24 -14.95 -4.21
CA ASN A 244 21.41 -15.38 -4.99
C ASN A 244 22.17 -16.54 -4.32
N ASP A 245 21.90 -16.83 -3.03
CA ASP A 245 22.73 -17.71 -2.19
C ASP A 245 22.03 -19.04 -1.84
N TRP A 246 21.23 -19.59 -2.74
CA TRP A 246 20.54 -20.85 -2.48
C TRP A 246 21.46 -22.06 -2.68
N THR A 247 21.51 -22.91 -1.68
CA THR A 247 22.38 -24.10 -1.67
C THR A 247 21.60 -25.37 -1.28
N ALA A 248 22.22 -26.54 -1.45
CA ALA A 248 21.70 -27.83 -0.99
C ALA A 248 21.39 -27.87 0.52
N GLN A 249 22.11 -27.09 1.35
CA GLN A 249 21.83 -26.99 2.80
C GLN A 249 20.52 -26.27 3.06
N ASN A 250 20.21 -25.20 2.31
CA ASN A 250 18.95 -24.48 2.39
C ASN A 250 17.78 -25.38 1.94
N THR A 251 17.94 -26.10 0.82
CA THR A 251 16.98 -27.10 0.36
C THR A 251 16.68 -28.14 1.43
N LYS A 252 17.71 -28.72 2.05
CA LYS A 252 17.55 -29.67 3.14
C LYS A 252 16.81 -29.09 4.35
N ALA A 253 17.14 -27.85 4.75
CA ALA A 253 16.50 -27.18 5.88
C ALA A 253 15.01 -26.94 5.60
N LEU A 254 14.68 -26.41 4.42
CA LEU A 254 13.30 -26.15 3.99
C LEU A 254 12.47 -27.44 3.93
N VAL A 255 12.96 -28.46 3.25
CA VAL A 255 12.25 -29.74 3.07
C VAL A 255 12.04 -30.44 4.42
N ASN A 256 13.03 -30.39 5.32
CA ASN A 256 12.90 -30.93 6.67
C ASN A 256 11.83 -30.20 7.49
N ALA A 257 11.75 -28.86 7.42
CA ALA A 257 10.74 -28.09 8.12
C ALA A 257 9.33 -28.44 7.62
N ILE A 258 9.16 -28.61 6.32
CA ILE A 258 7.90 -29.07 5.72
C ILE A 258 7.57 -30.51 6.14
N GLY A 259 8.53 -31.42 6.00
CA GLY A 259 8.34 -32.86 6.30
C GLY A 259 8.04 -33.14 7.78
N LYS A 260 8.55 -32.32 8.69
CA LYS A 260 8.26 -32.39 10.12
C LYS A 260 6.97 -31.63 10.52
N ASN A 261 6.25 -31.05 9.55
CA ASN A 261 5.08 -30.20 9.78
C ASN A 261 5.36 -28.98 10.69
N GLU A 262 6.60 -28.48 10.71
CA GLU A 262 6.94 -27.23 11.40
C GLU A 262 6.33 -26.01 10.66
N ILE A 263 6.23 -26.12 9.34
CA ILE A 263 5.56 -25.15 8.47
C ILE A 263 4.65 -25.86 7.46
N SER A 264 3.58 -25.18 7.04
CA SER A 264 2.68 -25.65 5.99
C SER A 264 2.94 -24.90 4.70
N VAL A 265 3.33 -25.59 3.63
CA VAL A 265 3.64 -24.96 2.33
C VAL A 265 2.88 -25.70 1.23
N GLN A 266 2.15 -24.94 0.41
CA GLN A 266 1.45 -25.46 -0.76
C GLN A 266 2.21 -25.13 -2.06
N THR A 267 2.86 -23.96 -2.10
CA THR A 267 3.57 -23.50 -3.28
C THR A 267 4.86 -22.81 -2.91
N ILE A 268 5.91 -23.11 -3.63
CA ILE A 268 7.17 -22.37 -3.62
C ILE A 268 7.31 -21.68 -4.98
N VAL A 269 7.41 -20.36 -4.98
CA VAL A 269 7.65 -19.56 -6.17
C VAL A 269 9.12 -19.19 -6.20
N VAL A 270 9.81 -19.56 -7.25
CA VAL A 270 11.25 -19.35 -7.43
C VAL A 270 11.48 -18.23 -8.43
N TYR A 271 12.33 -17.28 -8.09
CA TYR A 271 12.88 -16.31 -9.04
C TYR A 271 13.98 -17.00 -9.84
N GLY A 272 13.67 -17.39 -11.08
CA GLY A 272 14.46 -18.31 -11.88
C GLY A 272 15.83 -17.79 -12.31
N TYR A 273 16.01 -16.45 -12.28
CA TYR A 273 17.30 -15.85 -12.68
C TYR A 273 18.43 -16.00 -11.65
N THR A 274 18.13 -16.38 -10.41
CA THR A 274 19.10 -16.39 -9.31
C THR A 274 19.40 -17.79 -8.76
N ILE A 275 18.78 -18.82 -9.30
CA ILE A 275 19.00 -20.20 -8.90
C ILE A 275 19.63 -20.97 -10.06
N ASP A 276 20.69 -21.70 -9.80
CA ASP A 276 21.28 -22.58 -10.80
C ASP A 276 20.42 -23.85 -11.03
N MET A 277 20.59 -24.46 -12.18
CA MET A 277 19.80 -25.62 -12.60
C MET A 277 19.99 -26.86 -11.71
N GLU A 278 21.16 -27.02 -11.09
CA GLU A 278 21.46 -28.14 -10.21
C GLU A 278 20.69 -27.98 -8.88
N SER A 279 20.80 -26.81 -8.25
CA SER A 279 20.08 -26.45 -7.02
C SER A 279 18.56 -26.50 -7.22
N LEU A 280 18.05 -26.03 -8.36
CA LEU A 280 16.63 -26.10 -8.70
C LEU A 280 16.15 -27.55 -8.81
N ARG A 281 16.92 -28.40 -9.49
CA ARG A 281 16.60 -29.81 -9.64
C ARG A 281 16.67 -30.58 -8.32
N GLU A 282 17.65 -30.28 -7.47
CA GLU A 282 17.73 -30.85 -6.12
C GLU A 282 16.49 -30.48 -5.29
N LEU A 283 16.07 -29.23 -5.34
CA LEU A 283 14.86 -28.76 -4.67
C LEU A 283 13.63 -29.51 -5.19
N GLU A 284 13.46 -29.62 -6.49
CA GLU A 284 12.35 -30.35 -7.11
C GLU A 284 12.29 -31.82 -6.68
N ILE A 285 13.43 -32.50 -6.73
CA ILE A 285 13.52 -33.91 -6.32
C ILE A 285 13.19 -34.06 -4.84
N ALA A 286 13.72 -33.20 -3.99
CA ALA A 286 13.50 -33.27 -2.55
C ALA A 286 12.01 -32.97 -2.18
N LEU A 287 11.37 -32.04 -2.84
CA LEU A 287 9.94 -31.73 -2.65
C LEU A 287 9.04 -32.89 -3.10
N ASN A 288 9.41 -33.59 -4.18
CA ASN A 288 8.67 -34.74 -4.67
C ASN A 288 8.75 -35.96 -3.73
N GLN A 289 9.67 -35.98 -2.75
CA GLN A 289 9.76 -37.03 -1.73
C GLN A 289 8.85 -36.79 -0.53
N LEU A 290 8.25 -35.60 -0.42
CA LEU A 290 7.33 -35.29 0.66
C LEU A 290 5.97 -35.98 0.45
N GLU A 291 5.33 -36.37 1.55
CA GLU A 291 3.97 -36.95 1.52
C GLU A 291 2.95 -35.93 1.03
N ASN A 292 3.11 -34.68 1.45
CA ASN A 292 2.29 -33.56 1.00
C ASN A 292 2.89 -32.94 -0.26
N LYS A 293 2.11 -32.91 -1.34
CA LYS A 293 2.55 -32.27 -2.58
C LYS A 293 2.73 -30.77 -2.40
N VAL A 294 3.94 -30.30 -2.68
CA VAL A 294 4.29 -28.89 -2.77
C VAL A 294 4.50 -28.53 -4.24
N HIS A 295 3.81 -27.49 -4.72
CA HIS A 295 3.98 -27.02 -6.09
C HIS A 295 5.21 -26.12 -6.19
N LEU A 296 6.11 -26.42 -7.10
CA LEU A 296 7.25 -25.59 -7.44
C LEU A 296 6.91 -24.80 -8.71
N LEU A 297 6.98 -23.48 -8.63
CA LEU A 297 6.69 -22.56 -9.73
C LEU A 297 7.90 -21.68 -9.97
N VAL A 298 8.54 -21.82 -11.12
CA VAL A 298 9.67 -20.97 -11.53
C VAL A 298 9.13 -19.82 -12.39
N ARG A 299 9.54 -18.60 -12.05
CA ARG A 299 9.19 -17.38 -12.80
C ARG A 299 10.47 -16.63 -13.18
N TYR A 300 10.43 -16.06 -14.37
CA TYR A 300 11.50 -15.26 -14.94
C TYR A 300 11.06 -13.83 -15.19
#